data_fdb4d8334e01e3c9d7b7845aa8848649
#
_entry.id   fdb4d8334e01e3c9d7b7845aa8848649
#
_cell.length_a   1.000
_cell.length_b   1.000
_cell.length_c   1.000
_cell.angle_alpha   90.00
_cell.angle_beta   90.00
_cell.angle_gamma   90.00
#
_symmetry.space_group_name_H-M   'P 1'
#
loop_
_entity.id
_entity.type
_entity.pdbx_description
1 polymer ?
#
loop_
_entity_poly.entity_id
_entity_poly.type
_entity_poly.pdbx_seq_one_letter_code
_entity_poly.pdbx_strand_id
1 'polypeptide(L)'
;MRYCLGAAAMAVLAVARSAAGTPSLSAPNLTVGRNLQTYGTIRLAEAAPQAGMRVVLTSEDPKRLLLSDSLDKAGSASVTLTVKPRALATPEFCVQGLADHGTVTYTATAAGIGTVTGTVTLAPSAIVIFGPFKAPSFPTTPRSDPSKITIVAVALDPEMKILEEQQIAGGSPLEVSISNSASQAGTVDASKLTLAGGTTSAGTYFKPAAVGTATLTPHPPPGFSTPAELATVTAVVQQPGLAVADDFILGRDLQAFGVLCLGEAPGPGGLRVTITSSDGSKLLLSTRGDQLGSASITLDIEAGGHTAQYFMQSLSDTGTVTYTATAPGYRSRTGRVELSRSGVIVAYSRYGPPDEAAVLQGTGASEDRRFYTSLVDAKEHPVYVVVWSVYLHPANGLAADMTVQELRPGTSATVDLKSSHPAVGTVESPVTIQPGTNHVASRFTSVSLGETVISVSTPPGFATPKNATKVPAVVMD
;
A
#
# COMPACT_ATOMS: atom_id res chain seq x y z
N MET A 1 -63.25 33.94 50.22
CA MET A 1 -63.05 34.72 51.48
C MET A 1 -61.56 34.89 51.76
N ARG A 2 -61.19 36.12 51.96
CA ARG A 2 -59.93 36.69 52.49
C ARG A 2 -58.74 36.84 51.52
N TYR A 3 -58.60 38.09 51.12
CA TYR A 3 -57.42 38.75 50.59
C TYR A 3 -56.31 38.82 51.63
N CYS A 4 -55.06 38.74 51.15
CA CYS A 4 -53.93 39.38 51.81
C CYS A 4 -52.96 39.92 50.77
N LEU A 5 -52.78 41.21 50.72
CA LEU A 5 -51.76 41.97 50.04
C LEU A 5 -50.40 41.65 50.61
N GLY A 6 -49.44 41.58 49.77
CA GLY A 6 -48.01 41.45 50.12
C GLY A 6 -47.14 42.24 49.18
N ALA A 7 -46.45 43.21 49.67
CA ALA A 7 -45.72 44.31 49.08
C ALA A 7 -44.68 43.90 48.00
N ALA A 8 -44.62 44.70 46.95
CA ALA A 8 -43.54 44.66 45.93
C ALA A 8 -42.24 45.23 46.51
N ALA A 9 -41.22 44.43 46.66
CA ALA A 9 -39.86 44.87 46.92
C ALA A 9 -39.11 45.09 45.58
N MET A 10 -38.84 46.34 45.25
CA MET A 10 -37.95 46.74 44.17
C MET A 10 -36.53 46.31 44.52
N ALA A 11 -36.04 45.26 43.90
CA ALA A 11 -34.62 44.93 43.94
C ALA A 11 -33.87 45.81 42.94
N VAL A 12 -33.11 46.76 43.45
CA VAL A 12 -32.13 47.53 42.69
C VAL A 12 -31.01 46.58 42.30
N LEU A 13 -30.96 46.16 41.00
CA LEU A 13 -29.82 45.43 40.45
C LEU A 13 -28.61 46.38 40.42
N ALA A 14 -27.74 46.27 41.39
CA ALA A 14 -26.43 46.86 41.32
C ALA A 14 -25.63 46.05 40.26
N VAL A 15 -25.49 46.63 39.06
CA VAL A 15 -24.53 46.14 38.06
C VAL A 15 -23.15 46.33 38.68
N ALA A 16 -22.58 45.23 39.19
CA ALA A 16 -21.20 45.19 39.56
C ALA A 16 -20.40 45.41 38.25
N ARG A 17 -19.83 46.61 38.08
CA ARG A 17 -18.75 46.83 37.13
C ARG A 17 -17.62 45.88 37.56
N SER A 18 -17.40 44.84 36.76
CA SER A 18 -16.17 44.09 36.87
C SER A 18 -15.03 45.11 36.77
N ALA A 19 -14.17 45.13 37.75
CA ALA A 19 -12.94 45.92 37.70
C ALA A 19 -12.24 45.55 36.39
N ALA A 20 -12.08 46.55 35.50
CA ALA A 20 -11.26 46.35 34.31
C ALA A 20 -9.88 45.90 34.80
N GLY A 21 -9.51 44.65 34.44
CA GLY A 21 -8.17 44.15 34.71
C GLY A 21 -7.17 45.16 34.16
N THR A 22 -6.09 45.42 34.88
CA THR A 22 -5.03 46.28 34.36
C THR A 22 -4.58 45.73 33.00
N PRO A 23 -4.62 46.53 31.93
CA PRO A 23 -4.20 46.08 30.60
C PRO A 23 -2.80 45.48 30.74
N SER A 24 -2.64 44.22 30.30
CA SER A 24 -1.36 43.50 30.42
C SER A 24 -1.00 42.82 29.11
N LEU A 25 0.29 42.64 28.94
CA LEU A 25 0.88 41.89 27.83
C LEU A 25 1.29 40.50 28.32
N SER A 26 1.29 39.52 27.40
CA SER A 26 1.85 38.19 27.64
C SER A 26 2.77 37.84 26.49
N ALA A 27 4.03 37.46 26.80
CA ALA A 27 5.04 37.07 25.87
C ALA A 27 5.29 35.56 25.96
N PRO A 28 5.43 34.83 24.82
CA PRO A 28 5.74 33.42 24.83
C PRO A 28 7.20 33.16 25.21
N ASN A 29 7.45 32.00 25.84
CA ASN A 29 8.79 31.42 25.91
C ASN A 29 8.98 30.57 24.66
N LEU A 30 10.14 30.68 24.02
CA LEU A 30 10.46 30.03 22.74
C LEU A 30 11.78 29.27 22.83
N THR A 31 11.96 28.30 21.97
CA THR A 31 13.25 27.63 21.76
C THR A 31 13.68 27.85 20.31
N VAL A 32 14.92 28.22 20.05
CA VAL A 32 15.42 28.45 18.70
C VAL A 32 16.83 27.86 18.54
N GLY A 33 17.02 27.13 17.44
CA GLY A 33 18.32 26.61 17.03
C GLY A 33 19.24 27.70 16.47
N ARG A 34 20.56 27.51 16.61
CA ARG A 34 21.54 28.40 15.99
C ARG A 34 21.35 28.47 14.47
N ASN A 35 21.38 29.66 13.90
CA ASN A 35 21.12 29.96 12.47
C ASN A 35 19.69 29.63 12.00
N LEU A 36 18.80 29.31 12.95
CA LEU A 36 17.39 29.05 12.70
C LEU A 36 16.52 30.16 13.26
N GLN A 37 15.24 30.11 12.91
CA GLN A 37 14.22 30.99 13.47
C GLN A 37 12.95 30.22 13.82
N THR A 38 12.26 30.71 14.84
CA THR A 38 10.90 30.34 15.21
C THR A 38 10.07 31.61 15.42
N TYR A 39 8.78 31.46 15.59
CA TYR A 39 7.88 32.62 15.65
C TYR A 39 7.02 32.62 16.90
N GLY A 40 6.56 33.80 17.28
CA GLY A 40 5.65 33.99 18.38
C GLY A 40 4.74 35.18 18.17
N THR A 41 3.81 35.38 19.08
CA THR A 41 2.91 36.54 19.14
C THR A 41 2.85 37.08 20.56
N ILE A 42 2.81 38.39 20.73
CA ILE A 42 2.50 39.00 22.03
C ILE A 42 0.98 39.08 22.15
N ARG A 43 0.43 38.52 23.20
CA ARG A 43 -1.00 38.58 23.49
C ARG A 43 -1.33 39.78 24.38
N LEU A 44 -2.46 40.39 24.13
CA LEU A 44 -3.03 41.47 24.90
C LEU A 44 -4.19 40.94 25.75
N ALA A 45 -4.26 41.31 27.01
CA ALA A 45 -5.41 40.97 27.89
C ALA A 45 -6.70 41.63 27.42
N GLU A 46 -6.60 42.80 26.80
CA GLU A 46 -7.71 43.57 26.24
C GLU A 46 -7.46 43.90 24.77
N ALA A 47 -8.54 44.05 24.01
CA ALA A 47 -8.46 44.37 22.59
C ALA A 47 -7.75 45.71 22.35
N ALA A 48 -6.90 45.79 21.35
CA ALA A 48 -6.22 47.01 20.94
C ALA A 48 -7.22 48.16 20.67
N PRO A 49 -6.84 49.41 20.96
CA PRO A 49 -7.67 50.59 20.69
C PRO A 49 -8.11 50.71 19.21
N GLN A 50 -9.12 51.50 18.92
CA GLN A 50 -9.62 51.78 17.57
C GLN A 50 -8.54 52.35 16.61
N ALA A 51 -7.56 53.05 17.18
CA ALA A 51 -6.42 53.56 16.40
C ALA A 51 -5.32 52.50 16.15
N GLY A 52 -5.51 51.28 16.64
CA GLY A 52 -4.44 50.32 16.75
C GLY A 52 -3.41 50.71 17.81
N MET A 53 -2.29 49.95 17.88
CA MET A 53 -1.19 50.27 18.76
C MET A 53 0.11 49.72 18.27
N ARG A 54 1.21 50.20 18.82
CA ARG A 54 2.56 49.71 18.54
C ARG A 54 3.09 48.95 19.76
N VAL A 55 3.72 47.83 19.49
CA VAL A 55 4.47 47.03 20.46
C VAL A 55 5.92 46.98 19.98
N VAL A 56 6.84 47.42 20.79
CA VAL A 56 8.27 47.38 20.52
C VAL A 56 8.85 46.19 21.21
N LEU A 57 9.46 45.28 20.45
CA LEU A 57 10.22 44.16 20.99
C LEU A 57 11.71 44.49 20.95
N THR A 58 12.45 44.18 22.03
CA THR A 58 13.88 44.41 22.12
C THR A 58 14.56 43.19 22.70
N SER A 59 15.60 42.72 22.03
CA SER A 59 16.50 41.65 22.55
C SER A 59 17.46 42.21 23.58
N GLU A 60 17.61 41.54 24.70
CA GLU A 60 18.57 41.93 25.75
C GLU A 60 20.04 41.56 25.38
N ASP A 61 20.22 40.61 24.42
CA ASP A 61 21.53 40.26 23.88
C ASP A 61 21.46 40.07 22.36
N PRO A 62 21.59 41.17 21.59
CA PRO A 62 21.53 41.11 20.12
C PRO A 62 22.70 40.35 19.47
N LYS A 63 23.76 40.01 20.22
CA LYS A 63 24.84 39.16 19.70
C LYS A 63 24.49 37.68 19.67
N ARG A 64 23.43 37.30 20.42
CA ARG A 64 22.99 35.92 20.56
C ARG A 64 21.57 35.68 20.02
N LEU A 65 20.74 36.72 19.98
CA LEU A 65 19.33 36.66 19.56
C LEU A 65 18.93 37.91 18.78
N LEU A 66 18.44 37.76 17.58
CA LEU A 66 17.82 38.85 16.81
C LEU A 66 16.31 38.64 16.70
N LEU A 67 15.62 39.76 16.43
CA LEU A 67 14.16 39.83 16.27
C LEU A 67 13.84 40.31 14.84
N SER A 68 12.79 39.74 14.21
CA SER A 68 12.34 40.15 12.87
C SER A 68 10.79 40.21 12.81
N ASP A 69 10.28 41.11 12.00
CA ASP A 69 8.87 41.20 11.61
C ASP A 69 8.58 40.45 10.28
N SER A 70 9.57 39.75 9.74
CA SER A 70 9.49 39.05 8.44
C SER A 70 10.26 37.73 8.50
N LEU A 71 9.76 36.71 7.80
CA LEU A 71 10.38 35.39 7.73
C LEU A 71 11.64 35.37 6.85
N ASP A 72 11.74 36.27 5.88
CA ASP A 72 12.79 36.27 4.85
C ASP A 72 13.91 37.28 5.13
N LYS A 73 13.77 38.13 6.13
CA LYS A 73 14.73 39.20 6.44
C LYS A 73 15.61 38.89 7.64
N ALA A 74 16.84 39.36 7.57
CA ALA A 74 17.71 39.39 8.74
C ALA A 74 17.06 40.20 9.86
N GLY A 75 17.12 39.67 11.06
CA GLY A 75 16.61 40.34 12.25
C GLY A 75 17.51 41.50 12.72
N SER A 76 17.01 42.21 13.69
CA SER A 76 17.67 43.35 14.34
C SER A 76 17.57 43.22 15.87
N ALA A 77 18.27 44.11 16.59
CA ALA A 77 18.19 44.17 18.05
C ALA A 77 16.77 44.51 18.54
N SER A 78 16.01 45.24 17.76
CA SER A 78 14.65 45.65 18.10
C SER A 78 13.75 45.70 16.86
N VAL A 79 12.46 45.38 17.03
CA VAL A 79 11.43 45.44 15.99
C VAL A 79 10.16 46.07 16.53
N THR A 80 9.47 46.84 15.68
CA THR A 80 8.17 47.45 16.06
C THR A 80 7.05 46.77 15.32
N LEU A 81 6.12 46.16 16.06
CA LEU A 81 4.95 45.50 15.52
C LEU A 81 3.73 46.42 15.63
N THR A 82 2.95 46.49 14.56
CA THR A 82 1.68 47.29 14.56
C THR A 82 0.52 46.32 14.77
N VAL A 83 -0.14 46.50 15.92
CA VAL A 83 -1.37 45.77 16.27
C VAL A 83 -2.57 46.45 15.64
N LYS A 84 -3.34 45.69 14.89
CA LYS A 84 -4.57 46.20 14.24
C LYS A 84 -5.63 46.59 15.27
N PRO A 85 -6.53 47.55 14.97
CA PRO A 85 -7.66 47.87 15.82
C PRO A 85 -8.42 46.63 16.29
N ARG A 86 -8.76 46.56 17.55
CA ARG A 86 -9.51 45.47 18.20
C ARG A 86 -8.82 44.10 18.17
N ALA A 87 -7.61 43.96 17.71
CA ALA A 87 -6.87 42.68 17.78
C ALA A 87 -6.42 42.39 19.23
N LEU A 88 -6.37 41.11 19.59
CA LEU A 88 -5.94 40.60 20.90
C LEU A 88 -4.48 40.10 20.89
N ALA A 89 -3.77 40.25 19.76
CA ALA A 89 -2.39 39.85 19.61
C ALA A 89 -1.67 40.73 18.54
N THR A 90 -0.35 40.76 18.63
CA THR A 90 0.49 41.30 17.56
C THR A 90 0.41 40.43 16.31
N PRO A 91 0.81 40.94 15.13
CA PRO A 91 1.32 40.07 14.08
C PRO A 91 2.41 39.14 14.63
N GLU A 92 2.65 38.02 13.93
CA GLU A 92 3.78 37.15 14.25
C GLU A 92 5.10 37.90 14.12
N PHE A 93 6.04 37.57 14.99
CA PHE A 93 7.43 37.99 14.92
C PHE A 93 8.34 36.77 14.99
N CYS A 94 9.53 36.87 14.43
CA CYS A 94 10.51 35.82 14.46
C CYS A 94 11.60 36.13 15.49
N VAL A 95 12.07 35.10 16.18
CA VAL A 95 13.32 35.10 16.93
C VAL A 95 14.36 34.31 16.15
N GLN A 96 15.53 34.89 15.91
CA GLN A 96 16.63 34.29 15.14
C GLN A 96 17.80 33.99 16.07
N GLY A 97 18.15 32.69 16.23
CA GLY A 97 19.22 32.21 17.10
C GLY A 97 20.60 32.41 16.46
N LEU A 98 21.53 33.05 17.19
CA LEU A 98 22.94 33.22 16.80
C LEU A 98 23.90 32.37 17.62
N ALA A 99 23.42 31.75 18.70
CA ALA A 99 24.19 30.87 19.58
C ALA A 99 23.43 29.53 19.78
N ASP A 100 24.14 28.52 20.27
CA ASP A 100 23.70 27.13 20.34
C ASP A 100 23.39 26.66 21.77
N HIS A 101 23.43 27.53 22.78
CA HIS A 101 23.16 27.20 24.17
C HIS A 101 22.80 28.41 25.02
N GLY A 102 22.18 28.15 26.17
CA GLY A 102 21.79 29.14 27.17
C GLY A 102 20.46 29.81 26.84
N THR A 103 20.16 30.91 27.50
CA THR A 103 18.94 31.66 27.35
C THR A 103 19.20 33.13 27.08
N VAL A 104 18.31 33.78 26.33
CA VAL A 104 18.26 35.24 26.14
C VAL A 104 16.83 35.67 26.40
N THR A 105 16.67 36.78 27.12
CA THR A 105 15.36 37.42 27.29
C THR A 105 15.14 38.48 26.24
N TYR A 106 13.86 38.70 25.91
CA TYR A 106 13.41 39.84 25.13
C TYR A 106 12.29 40.56 25.85
N THR A 107 12.20 41.85 25.69
CA THR A 107 11.12 42.65 26.22
C THR A 107 10.12 43.03 25.14
N ALA A 108 8.84 43.08 25.48
CA ALA A 108 7.77 43.64 24.63
C ALA A 108 7.12 44.79 25.39
N THR A 109 7.23 46.01 24.86
CA THR A 109 6.76 47.23 25.47
C THR A 109 5.68 47.86 24.62
N ALA A 110 4.54 48.22 25.25
CA ALA A 110 3.44 48.95 24.63
C ALA A 110 3.11 50.19 25.44
N ALA A 111 3.07 51.37 24.80
CA ALA A 111 2.79 52.60 25.46
C ALA A 111 1.38 52.56 26.13
N GLY A 112 1.31 52.95 27.42
CA GLY A 112 0.07 52.94 28.17
C GLY A 112 -0.36 51.58 28.73
N ILE A 113 0.30 50.48 28.39
CA ILE A 113 0.01 49.12 28.86
C ILE A 113 1.15 48.60 29.77
N GLY A 114 2.38 48.79 29.36
CA GLY A 114 3.55 48.34 30.12
C GLY A 114 4.52 47.48 29.33
N THR A 115 5.36 46.74 30.05
CA THR A 115 6.39 45.88 29.51
C THR A 115 6.22 44.46 30.04
N VAL A 116 6.42 43.45 29.17
CA VAL A 116 6.52 42.04 29.52
C VAL A 116 7.82 41.45 28.99
N THR A 117 8.36 40.47 29.66
CA THR A 117 9.57 39.74 29.26
C THR A 117 9.22 38.34 28.80
N GLY A 118 9.75 37.93 27.67
CA GLY A 118 9.77 36.56 27.22
C GLY A 118 11.17 35.96 27.25
N THR A 119 11.26 34.67 27.35
CA THR A 119 12.56 33.94 27.39
C THR A 119 12.70 33.09 26.13
N VAL A 120 13.90 33.16 25.54
CA VAL A 120 14.28 32.29 24.42
C VAL A 120 15.37 31.37 24.83
N THR A 121 15.14 30.06 24.76
CA THR A 121 16.17 29.03 24.93
C THR A 121 16.90 28.86 23.60
N LEU A 122 18.21 28.97 23.63
CA LEU A 122 19.09 28.77 22.50
C LEU A 122 19.50 27.28 22.45
N ALA A 123 19.44 26.66 21.31
CA ALA A 123 19.68 25.24 21.10
C ALA A 123 20.70 25.00 19.98
N PRO A 124 21.40 23.88 19.95
CA PRO A 124 22.13 23.44 18.76
C PRO A 124 21.18 23.22 17.61
N SER A 125 21.68 23.27 16.40
CA SER A 125 20.92 23.01 15.17
C SER A 125 21.66 22.05 14.25
N ALA A 126 20.93 21.37 13.39
CA ALA A 126 21.49 20.50 12.37
C ALA A 126 20.70 20.56 11.07
N ILE A 127 21.33 20.06 10.02
CA ILE A 127 20.65 19.66 8.79
C ILE A 127 20.56 18.15 8.77
N VAL A 128 19.34 17.61 8.87
CA VAL A 128 19.05 16.18 8.73
C VAL A 128 18.70 15.84 7.30
N ILE A 129 18.87 14.57 6.92
CA ILE A 129 18.58 14.08 5.56
C ILE A 129 17.82 12.77 5.63
N PHE A 130 16.82 12.61 4.77
CA PHE A 130 16.08 11.37 4.65
C PHE A 130 15.57 11.13 3.21
N GLY A 131 15.28 9.88 2.93
CA GLY A 131 14.69 9.40 1.70
C GLY A 131 13.17 9.44 1.69
N PRO A 132 12.52 8.68 0.81
CA PRO A 132 11.08 8.51 0.78
C PRO A 132 10.53 8.09 2.15
N PHE A 133 9.34 8.60 2.49
CA PHE A 133 8.64 8.30 3.77
C PHE A 133 9.42 8.69 5.05
N LYS A 134 10.31 9.66 4.96
CA LYS A 134 11.21 10.07 6.07
C LYS A 134 12.10 8.93 6.60
N ALA A 135 12.38 7.92 5.77
CA ALA A 135 13.21 6.78 6.17
C ALA A 135 14.71 7.10 6.08
N PRO A 136 15.55 6.56 7.01
CA PRO A 136 17.01 6.68 6.95
C PRO A 136 17.64 5.79 5.87
N SER A 137 16.88 4.85 5.32
CA SER A 137 17.29 4.03 4.18
C SER A 137 16.07 3.64 3.34
N PHE A 138 16.29 3.41 2.05
CA PHE A 138 15.22 2.97 1.15
C PHE A 138 15.76 2.04 0.06
N PRO A 139 14.98 1.00 -0.32
CA PRO A 139 15.30 0.16 -1.45
C PRO A 139 14.85 0.82 -2.76
N THR A 140 15.60 0.54 -3.83
CA THR A 140 15.25 0.94 -5.19
C THR A 140 15.87 -0.06 -6.18
N THR A 141 15.59 0.07 -7.47
CA THR A 141 16.14 -0.78 -8.53
C THR A 141 16.78 0.09 -9.62
N PRO A 142 17.65 -0.44 -10.49
CA PRO A 142 18.41 0.37 -11.45
C PRO A 142 17.58 1.22 -12.40
N ARG A 143 16.33 0.84 -12.68
CA ARG A 143 15.42 1.58 -13.57
C ARG A 143 14.19 2.15 -12.87
N SER A 144 14.18 2.11 -11.53
CA SER A 144 13.12 2.79 -10.77
C SER A 144 13.15 4.30 -11.01
N ASP A 145 11.99 4.91 -10.91
CA ASP A 145 11.89 6.37 -10.91
C ASP A 145 12.78 6.99 -9.84
N PRO A 146 13.28 8.22 -10.08
CA PRO A 146 14.11 8.92 -9.12
C PRO A 146 13.43 9.07 -7.76
N SER A 147 14.13 8.72 -6.69
CA SER A 147 13.65 8.81 -5.31
C SER A 147 13.92 10.18 -4.71
N LYS A 148 12.89 10.82 -4.14
CA LYS A 148 13.02 12.13 -3.51
C LYS A 148 13.88 12.04 -2.25
N ILE A 149 14.91 12.89 -2.18
CA ILE A 149 15.76 13.10 -1.01
C ILE A 149 15.46 14.49 -0.46
N THR A 150 15.27 14.60 0.84
CA THR A 150 14.93 15.87 1.48
C THR A 150 15.92 16.15 2.60
N ILE A 151 16.43 17.36 2.64
CA ILE A 151 17.17 17.92 3.78
C ILE A 151 16.26 18.86 4.56
N VAL A 152 16.36 18.85 5.88
CA VAL A 152 15.52 19.65 6.77
C VAL A 152 16.37 20.26 7.86
N ALA A 153 16.12 21.55 8.15
CA ALA A 153 16.72 22.25 9.27
C ALA A 153 15.97 21.94 10.56
N VAL A 154 16.70 21.57 11.60
CA VAL A 154 16.15 21.16 12.89
C VAL A 154 16.89 21.80 14.05
N ALA A 155 16.17 22.16 15.11
CA ALA A 155 16.76 22.40 16.43
C ALA A 155 16.99 21.05 17.12
N LEU A 156 18.08 20.96 17.89
CA LEU A 156 18.47 19.75 18.61
C LEU A 156 18.34 19.96 20.13
N ASP A 157 18.11 18.87 20.84
CA ASP A 157 18.28 18.82 22.29
C ASP A 157 19.74 18.68 22.69
N PRO A 158 20.08 18.70 23.98
CA PRO A 158 21.47 18.53 24.46
C PRO A 158 22.10 17.19 24.09
N GLU A 159 21.30 16.17 23.84
CA GLU A 159 21.71 14.82 23.39
C GLU A 159 21.85 14.72 21.87
N MET A 160 21.75 15.84 21.13
CA MET A 160 21.82 15.95 19.68
C MET A 160 20.68 15.21 18.93
N LYS A 161 19.56 14.95 19.61
CA LYS A 161 18.35 14.43 19.00
C LYS A 161 17.48 15.56 18.45
N ILE A 162 16.66 15.25 17.48
CA ILE A 162 15.75 16.22 16.87
C ILE A 162 14.71 16.67 17.89
N LEU A 163 14.71 17.97 18.21
CA LEU A 163 13.71 18.61 19.04
C LEU A 163 12.50 19.01 18.20
N GLU A 164 12.73 19.80 17.14
CA GLU A 164 11.68 20.23 16.21
C GLU A 164 12.28 20.73 14.88
N GLU A 165 11.48 20.70 13.82
CA GLU A 165 11.82 21.32 12.53
C GLU A 165 11.66 22.83 12.65
N GLN A 166 12.69 23.61 12.27
CA GLN A 166 12.66 25.07 12.29
C GLN A 166 13.09 25.65 10.94
N GLN A 167 12.71 26.89 10.72
CA GLN A 167 13.09 27.62 9.50
C GLN A 167 14.51 28.13 9.59
N ILE A 168 15.21 28.20 8.47
CA ILE A 168 16.46 28.94 8.36
C ILE A 168 16.20 30.41 8.68
N ALA A 169 17.07 31.01 9.50
CA ALA A 169 16.98 32.44 9.82
C ALA A 169 16.96 33.29 8.54
N GLY A 170 16.09 34.29 8.51
CA GLY A 170 15.98 35.20 7.40
C GLY A 170 17.27 35.99 7.13
N GLY A 171 17.44 36.48 5.93
CA GLY A 171 18.59 37.31 5.50
C GLY A 171 19.46 36.65 4.46
N SER A 172 20.25 35.64 4.80
CA SER A 172 21.12 34.96 3.83
C SER A 172 20.67 33.52 3.61
N PRO A 173 20.64 33.05 2.35
CA PRO A 173 20.35 31.67 2.05
C PRO A 173 21.47 30.75 2.58
N LEU A 174 21.10 29.55 2.99
CA LEU A 174 22.02 28.51 3.43
C LEU A 174 22.29 27.54 2.27
N GLU A 175 23.56 27.40 1.86
CA GLU A 175 23.97 26.38 0.90
C GLU A 175 24.44 25.12 1.63
N VAL A 176 23.91 23.95 1.25
CA VAL A 176 24.27 22.64 1.76
C VAL A 176 24.69 21.74 0.61
N SER A 177 25.91 21.23 0.65
CA SER A 177 26.37 20.21 -0.30
C SER A 177 26.00 18.81 0.20
N ILE A 178 25.75 17.89 -0.73
CA ILE A 178 25.45 16.48 -0.45
C ILE A 178 26.54 15.64 -1.10
N SER A 179 27.29 14.88 -0.31
CA SER A 179 28.20 13.87 -0.83
C SER A 179 27.48 12.54 -1.06
N ASN A 180 27.99 11.77 -2.02
CA ASN A 180 27.50 10.44 -2.38
C ASN A 180 28.67 9.46 -2.34
N SER A 181 28.57 8.42 -1.53
CA SER A 181 29.66 7.44 -1.32
C SER A 181 29.87 6.49 -2.50
N ALA A 182 28.89 6.33 -3.41
CA ALA A 182 28.95 5.38 -4.50
C ALA A 182 28.17 5.89 -5.74
N SER A 183 28.82 6.71 -6.54
CA SER A 183 28.20 7.31 -7.74
C SER A 183 27.83 6.27 -8.81
N GLN A 184 28.48 5.10 -8.84
CA GLN A 184 28.09 4.00 -9.73
C GLN A 184 26.76 3.36 -9.33
N ALA A 185 26.36 3.38 -8.07
CA ALA A 185 25.06 2.86 -7.64
C ALA A 185 23.93 3.85 -8.03
N GLY A 186 24.23 5.13 -8.11
CA GLY A 186 23.29 6.15 -8.53
C GLY A 186 23.84 7.55 -8.28
N THR A 187 23.16 8.56 -8.80
CA THR A 187 23.56 9.97 -8.68
C THR A 187 22.45 10.81 -8.07
N VAL A 188 22.79 11.97 -7.52
CA VAL A 188 21.82 13.00 -7.12
C VAL A 188 21.72 14.08 -8.19
N ASP A 189 20.52 14.55 -8.47
CA ASP A 189 20.29 15.60 -9.49
C ASP A 189 20.99 16.90 -9.15
N ALA A 190 20.88 17.33 -7.90
CA ALA A 190 21.57 18.48 -7.36
C ALA A 190 22.37 18.08 -6.13
N SER A 191 23.70 18.14 -6.23
CA SER A 191 24.61 17.91 -5.11
C SER A 191 24.79 19.13 -4.20
N LYS A 192 24.25 20.30 -4.57
CA LYS A 192 24.16 21.51 -3.76
C LYS A 192 22.70 21.96 -3.70
N LEU A 193 22.22 22.19 -2.50
CA LEU A 193 20.86 22.66 -2.23
C LEU A 193 20.93 24.00 -1.48
N THR A 194 20.03 24.90 -1.82
CA THR A 194 19.89 26.18 -1.15
C THR A 194 18.59 26.19 -0.34
N LEU A 195 18.70 26.44 0.97
CA LEU A 195 17.57 26.74 1.83
C LEU A 195 17.49 28.27 1.99
N ALA A 196 16.43 28.86 1.47
CA ALA A 196 16.18 30.28 1.64
C ALA A 196 15.78 30.59 3.08
N GLY A 197 16.03 31.84 3.53
CA GLY A 197 15.52 32.33 4.81
C GLY A 197 13.99 32.16 4.88
N GLY A 198 13.48 31.72 6.03
CA GLY A 198 12.07 31.39 6.19
C GLY A 198 11.64 30.01 5.67
N THR A 199 12.52 29.23 5.06
CA THR A 199 12.21 27.85 4.63
C THR A 199 12.77 26.83 5.60
N THR A 200 12.11 25.67 5.72
CA THR A 200 12.50 24.58 6.59
C THR A 200 13.29 23.50 5.86
N SER A 201 13.06 23.32 4.58
CA SER A 201 13.59 22.18 3.83
C SER A 201 13.91 22.52 2.37
N ALA A 202 14.77 21.68 1.78
CA ALA A 202 15.03 21.64 0.35
C ALA A 202 15.15 20.19 -0.11
N GLY A 203 14.96 19.91 -1.40
CA GLY A 203 14.96 18.55 -1.93
C GLY A 203 15.72 18.40 -3.22
N THR A 204 16.17 17.17 -3.46
CA THR A 204 16.75 16.68 -4.70
C THR A 204 16.22 15.28 -4.98
N TYR A 205 16.71 14.65 -6.07
CA TYR A 205 16.33 13.29 -6.41
C TYR A 205 17.57 12.41 -6.54
N PHE A 206 17.49 11.21 -5.97
CA PHE A 206 18.47 10.14 -6.21
C PHE A 206 18.02 9.34 -7.43
N LYS A 207 18.86 9.28 -8.45
CA LYS A 207 18.67 8.47 -9.66
C LYS A 207 19.47 7.17 -9.53
N PRO A 208 18.83 6.02 -9.34
CA PRO A 208 19.53 4.75 -9.27
C PRO A 208 20.13 4.41 -10.65
N ALA A 209 21.24 3.65 -10.67
CA ALA A 209 21.93 3.30 -11.90
C ALA A 209 22.36 1.81 -11.93
N ALA A 210 23.06 1.33 -10.91
CA ALA A 210 23.53 -0.04 -10.82
C ALA A 210 23.34 -0.60 -9.40
N VAL A 211 23.28 -1.91 -9.27
CA VAL A 211 23.18 -2.59 -7.97
C VAL A 211 24.34 -2.17 -7.07
N GLY A 212 24.02 -1.77 -5.86
CA GLY A 212 24.98 -1.28 -4.88
C GLY A 212 24.30 -0.44 -3.79
N THR A 213 25.11 0.08 -2.90
CA THR A 213 24.62 0.93 -1.79
C THR A 213 25.28 2.29 -1.87
N ALA A 214 24.49 3.34 -1.87
CA ALA A 214 24.96 4.74 -1.84
C ALA A 214 24.49 5.41 -0.55
N THR A 215 25.45 5.96 0.22
CA THR A 215 25.16 6.78 1.38
C THR A 215 25.31 8.24 1.02
N LEU A 216 24.24 9.01 1.23
CA LEU A 216 24.20 10.45 0.99
C LEU A 216 24.36 11.18 2.33
N THR A 217 25.28 12.16 2.38
CA THR A 217 25.59 12.92 3.58
C THR A 217 25.51 14.42 3.28
N PRO A 218 24.69 15.20 4.01
CA PRO A 218 24.67 16.65 3.90
C PRO A 218 25.87 17.26 4.62
N HIS A 219 26.44 18.32 4.03
CA HIS A 219 27.53 19.10 4.61
C HIS A 219 27.08 20.56 4.71
N PRO A 220 26.43 20.93 5.83
CA PRO A 220 26.09 22.32 6.09
C PRO A 220 27.35 23.14 6.40
N PRO A 221 27.32 24.48 6.20
CA PRO A 221 28.43 25.33 6.61
C PRO A 221 28.61 25.36 8.13
N PRO A 222 29.72 25.94 8.62
CA PRO A 222 30.00 26.06 10.07
C PRO A 222 28.84 26.69 10.86
N GLY A 223 28.58 26.17 12.04
CA GLY A 223 27.53 26.64 12.96
C GLY A 223 26.35 25.66 13.08
N PHE A 224 26.41 24.56 12.37
CA PHE A 224 25.49 23.41 12.56
C PHE A 224 26.25 22.26 13.21
N SER A 225 25.53 21.51 14.06
CA SER A 225 26.02 20.31 14.73
C SER A 225 25.72 19.06 13.93
N THR A 226 26.35 17.95 14.25
CA THR A 226 26.00 16.64 13.70
C THR A 226 24.85 16.05 14.52
N PRO A 227 23.69 15.73 13.90
CA PRO A 227 22.57 15.13 14.64
C PRO A 227 22.87 13.68 15.02
N ALA A 228 22.28 13.20 16.11
CA ALA A 228 22.41 11.82 16.56
C ALA A 228 21.72 10.82 15.62
N GLU A 229 20.73 11.28 14.85
CA GLU A 229 19.97 10.50 13.87
C GLU A 229 19.77 11.28 12.57
N LEU A 230 19.51 10.57 11.47
CA LEU A 230 19.28 11.17 10.15
C LEU A 230 20.44 12.05 9.66
N ALA A 231 21.66 11.81 10.15
CA ALA A 231 22.87 12.45 9.63
C ALA A 231 23.21 11.99 8.21
N THR A 232 22.73 10.83 7.81
CA THR A 232 22.89 10.25 6.49
C THR A 232 21.61 9.54 6.04
N VAL A 233 21.47 9.35 4.73
CA VAL A 233 20.44 8.45 4.17
C VAL A 233 21.09 7.45 3.21
N THR A 234 20.64 6.20 3.26
CA THR A 234 21.20 5.10 2.48
C THR A 234 20.21 4.65 1.40
N ALA A 235 20.60 4.78 0.13
CA ALA A 235 19.90 4.18 -0.99
C ALA A 235 20.48 2.78 -1.26
N VAL A 236 19.64 1.75 -1.21
CA VAL A 236 20.01 0.36 -1.50
C VAL A 236 19.46 0.00 -2.88
N VAL A 237 20.31 0.08 -3.91
CA VAL A 237 19.93 -0.30 -5.27
C VAL A 237 20.10 -1.81 -5.39
N GLN A 238 19.01 -2.53 -5.59
CA GLN A 238 18.99 -3.99 -5.64
C GLN A 238 18.40 -4.48 -6.97
N GLN A 239 18.70 -5.74 -7.32
CA GLN A 239 18.06 -6.36 -8.48
C GLN A 239 16.55 -6.42 -8.28
N PRO A 240 15.76 -6.06 -9.30
CA PRO A 240 14.30 -6.29 -9.26
C PRO A 240 14.01 -7.78 -9.09
N GLY A 241 12.90 -8.09 -8.41
CA GLY A 241 12.48 -9.48 -8.20
C GLY A 241 11.62 -9.99 -9.35
N LEU A 242 11.55 -11.30 -9.47
CA LEU A 242 10.51 -12.02 -10.18
C LEU A 242 9.46 -12.51 -9.17
N ALA A 243 8.20 -12.59 -9.57
CA ALA A 243 7.16 -13.27 -8.82
C ALA A 243 6.46 -14.28 -9.74
N VAL A 244 6.18 -15.46 -9.21
CA VAL A 244 5.48 -16.55 -9.88
C VAL A 244 4.36 -17.05 -8.97
N ALA A 245 3.40 -17.81 -9.52
CA ALA A 245 2.41 -18.49 -8.70
C ALA A 245 3.11 -19.43 -7.70
N ASP A 246 2.61 -19.51 -6.48
CA ASP A 246 3.24 -20.26 -5.39
C ASP A 246 2.17 -20.90 -4.51
N ASP A 247 2.51 -22.05 -3.91
CA ASP A 247 1.69 -22.76 -2.93
C ASP A 247 0.27 -23.12 -3.41
N PHE A 248 0.14 -23.73 -4.59
CA PHE A 248 -1.15 -24.21 -5.08
C PHE A 248 -1.13 -25.71 -5.39
N ILE A 249 -2.33 -26.28 -5.52
CA ILE A 249 -2.51 -27.72 -5.76
C ILE A 249 -2.86 -27.95 -7.22
N LEU A 250 -2.24 -28.96 -7.83
CA LEU A 250 -2.49 -29.35 -9.21
C LEU A 250 -2.78 -30.84 -9.31
N GLY A 251 -3.93 -31.18 -9.86
CA GLY A 251 -4.36 -32.56 -10.06
C GLY A 251 -3.59 -33.25 -11.18
N ARG A 252 -3.36 -34.56 -11.06
CA ARG A 252 -2.73 -35.36 -12.12
C ARG A 252 -3.53 -35.22 -13.43
N ASP A 253 -2.84 -35.09 -14.54
CA ASP A 253 -3.40 -34.90 -15.90
C ASP A 253 -4.23 -33.62 -16.05
N LEU A 254 -4.18 -32.71 -15.07
CA LEU A 254 -4.77 -31.39 -15.13
C LEU A 254 -3.72 -30.30 -15.38
N GLN A 255 -4.20 -29.12 -15.79
CA GLN A 255 -3.37 -27.94 -15.94
C GLN A 255 -3.98 -26.73 -15.25
N ALA A 256 -3.11 -25.78 -14.88
CA ALA A 256 -3.50 -24.47 -14.39
C ALA A 256 -2.58 -23.42 -14.98
N PHE A 257 -3.08 -22.20 -15.14
CA PHE A 257 -2.24 -21.09 -15.55
C PHE A 257 -1.59 -20.41 -14.34
N GLY A 258 -0.38 -19.89 -14.57
CA GLY A 258 0.32 -19.01 -13.66
C GLY A 258 0.63 -17.69 -14.34
N VAL A 259 0.88 -16.66 -13.52
CA VAL A 259 1.33 -15.36 -13.99
C VAL A 259 2.71 -15.09 -13.43
N LEU A 260 3.66 -14.82 -14.32
CA LEU A 260 4.95 -14.25 -13.99
C LEU A 260 4.79 -12.73 -13.90
N CYS A 261 5.24 -12.13 -12.80
CA CYS A 261 5.28 -10.67 -12.64
C CYS A 261 6.73 -10.22 -12.46
N LEU A 262 7.06 -9.08 -13.06
CA LEU A 262 8.36 -8.42 -12.93
C LEU A 262 8.25 -7.28 -11.94
N GLY A 263 9.18 -7.19 -10.99
CA GLY A 263 9.28 -6.07 -10.05
C GLY A 263 9.72 -4.76 -10.70
N GLU A 264 10.20 -4.84 -11.95
CA GLU A 264 10.58 -3.70 -12.78
C GLU A 264 10.39 -4.07 -14.25
N ALA A 265 9.88 -3.15 -15.07
CA ALA A 265 9.73 -3.39 -16.50
C ALA A 265 11.10 -3.52 -17.19
N PRO A 266 11.23 -4.39 -18.22
CA PRO A 266 12.44 -4.44 -19.02
C PRO A 266 12.63 -3.16 -19.85
N GLY A 267 13.90 -2.79 -20.05
CA GLY A 267 14.28 -1.72 -20.94
C GLY A 267 14.11 -2.06 -22.44
N PRO A 268 14.57 -1.14 -23.33
CA PRO A 268 14.60 -1.41 -24.76
C PRO A 268 15.27 -2.76 -25.07
N GLY A 269 14.64 -3.61 -25.88
CA GLY A 269 15.08 -4.96 -26.20
C GLY A 269 14.33 -6.06 -25.44
N GLY A 270 13.46 -5.71 -24.49
CA GLY A 270 12.65 -6.68 -23.76
C GLY A 270 13.47 -7.52 -22.76
N LEU A 271 12.86 -8.61 -22.29
CA LEU A 271 13.47 -9.55 -21.34
C LEU A 271 13.06 -10.97 -21.68
N ARG A 272 14.04 -11.86 -21.70
CA ARG A 272 13.83 -13.30 -21.80
C ARG A 272 13.89 -13.92 -20.41
N VAL A 273 12.77 -14.53 -19.97
CA VAL A 273 12.66 -15.23 -18.69
C VAL A 273 12.56 -16.72 -18.93
N THR A 274 13.43 -17.49 -18.30
CA THR A 274 13.38 -18.96 -18.35
C THR A 274 12.70 -19.46 -17.08
N ILE A 275 11.68 -20.33 -17.22
CA ILE A 275 11.06 -21.04 -16.11
C ILE A 275 11.38 -22.52 -16.25
N THR A 276 11.93 -23.13 -15.19
CA THR A 276 12.38 -24.53 -15.20
C THR A 276 11.77 -25.28 -14.03
N SER A 277 11.13 -26.41 -14.31
CA SER A 277 10.67 -27.39 -13.32
C SER A 277 11.84 -28.14 -12.70
N SER A 278 11.81 -28.37 -11.40
CA SER A 278 12.80 -29.21 -10.70
C SER A 278 12.64 -30.69 -11.02
N ASP A 279 11.47 -31.11 -11.54
CA ASP A 279 11.17 -32.49 -11.93
C ASP A 279 10.21 -32.49 -13.13
N GLY A 280 10.80 -32.52 -14.33
CA GLY A 280 10.03 -32.56 -15.60
C GLY A 280 9.27 -33.86 -15.82
N SER A 281 9.55 -34.93 -15.05
CA SER A 281 8.76 -36.17 -15.11
C SER A 281 7.42 -36.06 -14.34
N LYS A 282 7.27 -35.03 -13.51
CA LYS A 282 6.06 -34.79 -12.69
C LYS A 282 5.33 -33.51 -13.03
N LEU A 283 6.06 -32.47 -13.46
CA LEU A 283 5.50 -31.15 -13.76
C LEU A 283 6.12 -30.62 -15.05
N LEU A 284 5.29 -30.43 -16.06
CA LEU A 284 5.66 -29.72 -17.29
C LEU A 284 5.18 -28.27 -17.24
N LEU A 285 5.86 -27.44 -18.01
CA LEU A 285 5.57 -26.02 -18.19
C LEU A 285 5.28 -25.75 -19.66
N SER A 286 4.33 -24.86 -19.96
CA SER A 286 3.99 -24.46 -21.32
C SER A 286 3.77 -22.94 -21.41
N THR A 287 4.04 -22.37 -22.57
CA THR A 287 3.69 -20.98 -22.89
C THR A 287 2.24 -20.83 -23.35
N ARG A 288 1.56 -21.95 -23.62
CA ARG A 288 0.17 -21.99 -24.14
C ARG A 288 -0.61 -23.13 -23.49
N GLY A 289 -1.89 -22.91 -23.22
CA GLY A 289 -2.80 -23.90 -22.63
C GLY A 289 -3.18 -25.05 -23.57
N ASP A 290 -3.03 -24.86 -24.89
CA ASP A 290 -3.36 -25.83 -25.93
C ASP A 290 -2.16 -26.69 -26.40
N GLN A 291 -0.99 -26.54 -25.79
CA GLN A 291 0.23 -27.24 -26.15
C GLN A 291 0.79 -28.06 -24.99
N LEU A 292 1.29 -29.25 -25.32
CA LEU A 292 2.03 -30.07 -24.37
C LEU A 292 3.31 -29.31 -23.94
N GLY A 293 3.53 -29.24 -22.65
CA GLY A 293 4.64 -28.55 -22.07
C GLY A 293 5.96 -29.32 -22.09
N SER A 294 6.98 -28.71 -21.54
CA SER A 294 8.32 -29.26 -21.36
C SER A 294 8.83 -28.98 -19.95
N ALA A 295 9.97 -29.56 -19.57
CA ALA A 295 10.58 -29.30 -18.26
C ALA A 295 11.04 -27.84 -18.09
N SER A 296 11.26 -27.12 -19.20
CA SER A 296 11.69 -25.73 -19.19
C SER A 296 11.07 -24.97 -20.35
N ILE A 297 10.65 -23.74 -20.09
CA ILE A 297 10.11 -22.81 -21.10
C ILE A 297 10.82 -21.47 -21.04
N THR A 298 10.70 -20.72 -22.12
CA THR A 298 11.15 -19.33 -22.20
C THR A 298 9.97 -18.42 -22.53
N LEU A 299 9.84 -17.33 -21.79
CA LEU A 299 8.87 -16.28 -22.01
C LEU A 299 9.61 -15.03 -22.46
N ASP A 300 9.22 -14.45 -23.59
CA ASP A 300 9.73 -13.19 -24.08
C ASP A 300 8.76 -12.08 -23.63
N ILE A 301 9.29 -11.10 -22.89
CA ILE A 301 8.51 -9.94 -22.37
C ILE A 301 9.01 -8.70 -23.09
N GLU A 302 8.13 -8.01 -23.75
CA GLU A 302 8.44 -6.78 -24.49
C GLU A 302 8.88 -5.65 -23.55
N ALA A 303 9.57 -4.66 -24.10
CA ALA A 303 9.94 -3.44 -23.38
C ALA A 303 8.70 -2.77 -22.76
N GLY A 304 8.79 -2.43 -21.48
CA GLY A 304 7.68 -1.85 -20.72
C GLY A 304 6.65 -2.85 -20.20
N GLY A 305 6.72 -4.13 -20.59
CA GLY A 305 5.82 -5.18 -20.08
C GLY A 305 6.15 -5.57 -18.64
N HIS A 306 5.14 -5.95 -17.87
CA HIS A 306 5.31 -6.34 -16.47
C HIS A 306 4.90 -7.78 -16.16
N THR A 307 4.18 -8.43 -17.08
CA THR A 307 3.61 -9.77 -16.82
C THR A 307 3.70 -10.66 -18.04
N ALA A 308 3.73 -11.97 -17.80
CA ALA A 308 3.53 -12.99 -18.82
C ALA A 308 2.77 -14.18 -18.22
N GLN A 309 1.90 -14.80 -19.01
CA GLN A 309 1.21 -16.04 -18.62
C GLN A 309 2.02 -17.26 -19.00
N TYR A 310 1.88 -18.32 -18.22
CA TYR A 310 2.40 -19.65 -18.49
C TYR A 310 1.45 -20.70 -17.91
N PHE A 311 1.58 -21.93 -18.35
CA PHE A 311 0.77 -23.05 -17.88
C PHE A 311 1.64 -24.10 -17.22
N MET A 312 1.09 -24.73 -16.20
CA MET A 312 1.67 -25.85 -15.45
C MET A 312 0.81 -27.08 -15.67
N GLN A 313 1.43 -28.20 -16.05
CA GLN A 313 0.76 -29.43 -16.44
C GLN A 313 1.28 -30.58 -15.57
N SER A 314 0.41 -31.16 -14.74
CA SER A 314 0.79 -32.24 -13.83
C SER A 314 0.79 -33.59 -14.52
N LEU A 315 1.81 -34.40 -14.24
CA LEU A 315 1.95 -35.80 -14.66
C LEU A 315 1.86 -36.78 -13.49
N SER A 316 1.79 -36.29 -12.25
CA SER A 316 1.82 -37.11 -11.04
C SER A 316 0.66 -36.75 -10.11
N ASP A 317 0.25 -37.71 -9.30
CA ASP A 317 -0.86 -37.58 -8.34
C ASP A 317 -0.40 -37.38 -6.89
N THR A 318 0.89 -37.20 -6.67
CA THR A 318 1.47 -37.05 -5.34
C THR A 318 2.81 -36.33 -5.35
N GLY A 319 3.14 -35.72 -4.22
CA GLY A 319 4.40 -35.07 -3.96
C GLY A 319 4.36 -33.56 -4.20
N THR A 320 5.53 -32.95 -4.08
CA THR A 320 5.71 -31.51 -4.30
C THR A 320 6.79 -31.30 -5.33
N VAL A 321 6.56 -30.41 -6.28
CA VAL A 321 7.54 -29.99 -7.28
C VAL A 321 7.72 -28.50 -7.17
N THR A 322 8.96 -28.03 -7.23
CA THR A 322 9.27 -26.62 -7.36
C THR A 322 9.59 -26.26 -8.81
N TYR A 323 9.44 -25.00 -9.14
CA TYR A 323 9.87 -24.48 -10.42
C TYR A 323 10.44 -23.08 -10.23
N THR A 324 11.48 -22.75 -11.00
CA THR A 324 12.24 -21.52 -10.78
C THR A 324 12.24 -20.67 -12.03
N ALA A 325 11.85 -19.40 -11.87
CA ALA A 325 11.98 -18.37 -12.89
C ALA A 325 13.32 -17.64 -12.72
N THR A 326 14.04 -17.49 -13.83
CA THR A 326 15.33 -16.79 -13.90
C THR A 326 15.37 -15.85 -15.08
N ALA A 327 15.98 -14.67 -14.90
CA ALA A 327 16.21 -13.71 -15.99
C ALA A 327 17.47 -12.88 -15.71
N PRO A 328 18.20 -12.42 -16.73
CA PRO A 328 19.36 -11.56 -16.57
C PRO A 328 18.97 -10.25 -15.86
N GLY A 329 19.73 -9.89 -14.83
CA GLY A 329 19.50 -8.65 -14.06
C GLY A 329 18.35 -8.68 -13.06
N TYR A 330 17.66 -9.82 -12.89
CA TYR A 330 16.58 -10.00 -11.92
C TYR A 330 16.95 -11.07 -10.89
N ARG A 331 16.46 -10.93 -9.67
CA ARG A 331 16.51 -12.00 -8.66
C ARG A 331 15.57 -13.11 -9.07
N SER A 332 16.07 -14.34 -9.11
CA SER A 332 15.26 -15.52 -9.38
C SER A 332 14.16 -15.72 -8.32
N ARG A 333 13.10 -16.37 -8.72
CA ARG A 333 12.00 -16.77 -7.83
C ARG A 333 11.65 -18.23 -8.06
N THR A 334 11.49 -18.97 -6.97
CA THR A 334 10.99 -20.34 -6.98
C THR A 334 9.56 -20.36 -6.45
N GLY A 335 8.68 -21.01 -7.19
CA GLY A 335 7.32 -21.36 -6.79
C GLY A 335 7.21 -22.84 -6.47
N ARG A 336 6.19 -23.22 -5.71
CA ARG A 336 5.90 -24.58 -5.27
C ARG A 336 4.51 -25.02 -5.74
N VAL A 337 4.43 -26.27 -6.21
CA VAL A 337 3.18 -26.93 -6.59
C VAL A 337 3.05 -28.22 -5.80
N GLU A 338 1.96 -28.42 -5.09
CA GLU A 338 1.57 -29.69 -4.51
C GLU A 338 0.79 -30.52 -5.54
N LEU A 339 1.25 -31.72 -5.84
CA LEU A 339 0.61 -32.62 -6.77
C LEU A 339 -0.41 -33.49 -6.05
N SER A 340 -1.58 -33.65 -6.65
CA SER A 340 -2.68 -34.38 -6.06
C SER A 340 -3.37 -35.27 -7.10
N ARG A 341 -4.19 -36.20 -6.59
CA ARG A 341 -5.09 -36.96 -7.45
C ARG A 341 -6.11 -36.05 -8.09
N SER A 342 -6.50 -36.36 -9.30
CA SER A 342 -7.64 -35.75 -9.99
C SER A 342 -8.88 -36.64 -9.88
N GLY A 343 -10.04 -36.05 -10.00
CA GLY A 343 -11.33 -36.73 -10.04
C GLY A 343 -12.30 -36.02 -10.96
N VAL A 344 -13.48 -36.64 -11.15
CA VAL A 344 -14.58 -35.98 -11.84
C VAL A 344 -15.77 -35.89 -10.88
N ILE A 345 -16.45 -34.74 -10.92
CA ILE A 345 -17.68 -34.49 -10.15
C ILE A 345 -18.84 -34.19 -11.10
N VAL A 346 -20.05 -34.34 -10.61
CA VAL A 346 -21.27 -34.04 -11.35
C VAL A 346 -22.08 -32.96 -10.67
N ALA A 347 -22.56 -31.99 -11.44
CA ALA A 347 -23.45 -30.91 -11.03
C ALA A 347 -24.56 -30.73 -12.09
N TYR A 348 -25.39 -29.70 -11.97
CA TYR A 348 -26.41 -29.38 -12.99
C TYR A 348 -26.37 -27.87 -13.32
N SER A 349 -26.89 -27.55 -14.52
CA SER A 349 -27.11 -26.18 -14.97
C SER A 349 -28.52 -26.03 -15.54
N ARG A 350 -29.23 -24.94 -15.20
CA ARG A 350 -30.60 -24.65 -15.68
C ARG A 350 -30.63 -23.66 -16.84
N TYR A 351 -29.54 -23.01 -17.17
CA TYR A 351 -29.51 -21.89 -18.13
C TYR A 351 -28.73 -22.21 -19.40
N GLY A 352 -28.71 -23.48 -19.80
CA GLY A 352 -27.96 -23.95 -20.95
C GLY A 352 -26.67 -24.68 -20.56
N PRO A 353 -25.92 -25.20 -21.55
CA PRO A 353 -24.59 -25.70 -21.27
C PRO A 353 -23.79 -24.52 -20.69
N PRO A 354 -23.10 -24.73 -19.55
CA PRO A 354 -22.36 -23.65 -18.92
C PRO A 354 -21.30 -23.15 -19.89
N ASP A 355 -21.26 -21.84 -20.12
CA ASP A 355 -20.04 -21.16 -20.53
C ASP A 355 -19.10 -21.07 -19.31
N GLU A 356 -17.83 -20.71 -19.51
CA GLU A 356 -16.82 -20.61 -18.43
C GLU A 356 -17.25 -19.70 -17.26
N ALA A 357 -18.22 -18.82 -17.44
CA ALA A 357 -18.75 -17.89 -16.46
C ALA A 357 -19.91 -18.45 -15.62
N ALA A 358 -20.61 -19.49 -16.09
CA ALA A 358 -21.73 -20.12 -15.38
C ALA A 358 -21.25 -21.14 -14.33
N VAL A 359 -20.25 -20.74 -13.53
CA VAL A 359 -19.56 -21.58 -12.58
C VAL A 359 -20.46 -21.95 -11.41
N LEU A 360 -20.68 -23.27 -11.23
CA LEU A 360 -20.76 -23.90 -9.91
C LEU A 360 -21.85 -23.42 -8.95
N GLN A 361 -23.02 -23.05 -9.43
CA GLN A 361 -24.19 -23.03 -8.55
C GLN A 361 -24.53 -24.47 -8.16
N GLY A 362 -23.96 -24.94 -7.04
CA GLY A 362 -24.29 -26.24 -6.48
C GLY A 362 -23.14 -27.18 -6.14
N THR A 363 -21.86 -26.75 -6.27
CA THR A 363 -20.70 -27.55 -5.80
C THR A 363 -20.39 -27.34 -4.32
N GLY A 364 -21.09 -26.42 -3.62
CA GLY A 364 -20.98 -26.24 -2.16
C GLY A 364 -21.25 -27.55 -1.42
N ALA A 365 -20.71 -27.71 -0.23
CA ALA A 365 -20.82 -28.87 0.64
C ALA A 365 -22.26 -29.15 1.15
N SER A 366 -23.27 -28.52 0.59
CA SER A 366 -24.69 -28.78 0.88
C SER A 366 -25.09 -30.14 0.34
N GLU A 367 -25.62 -31.00 1.19
CA GLU A 367 -26.13 -32.34 0.87
C GLU A 367 -27.31 -32.31 -0.13
N ASP A 368 -27.90 -31.15 -0.40
CA ASP A 368 -29.09 -31.00 -1.27
C ASP A 368 -28.75 -30.39 -2.64
N ARG A 369 -27.98 -31.14 -3.45
CA ARG A 369 -27.64 -30.80 -4.85
C ARG A 369 -28.74 -31.19 -5.84
N ARG A 370 -29.99 -31.24 -5.41
CA ARG A 370 -31.14 -31.70 -6.16
C ARG A 370 -31.62 -30.65 -7.17
N PHE A 371 -31.91 -31.05 -8.39
CA PHE A 371 -32.62 -30.18 -9.33
C PHE A 371 -34.05 -30.67 -9.59
N TYR A 372 -34.90 -29.74 -9.93
CA TYR A 372 -36.29 -29.96 -10.28
C TYR A 372 -36.53 -29.58 -11.75
N THR A 373 -37.29 -30.36 -12.46
CA THR A 373 -37.69 -30.10 -13.84
C THR A 373 -39.12 -30.62 -14.06
N SER A 374 -39.81 -30.18 -15.13
CA SER A 374 -41.11 -30.69 -15.47
C SER A 374 -41.08 -31.38 -16.84
N LEU A 375 -42.11 -32.16 -17.14
CA LEU A 375 -42.28 -32.79 -18.45
C LEU A 375 -42.55 -31.77 -19.56
N VAL A 376 -43.20 -30.65 -19.23
CA VAL A 376 -43.59 -29.58 -20.17
C VAL A 376 -42.45 -28.57 -20.32
N ASP A 377 -41.91 -28.10 -19.21
CA ASP A 377 -40.93 -27.04 -19.16
C ASP A 377 -39.54 -27.47 -19.68
N ALA A 378 -39.23 -28.78 -19.60
CA ALA A 378 -37.95 -29.33 -20.08
C ALA A 378 -37.67 -29.14 -21.57
N LYS A 379 -38.68 -28.77 -22.38
CA LYS A 379 -38.50 -28.44 -23.78
C LYS A 379 -38.06 -27.00 -23.99
N GLU A 380 -38.58 -26.08 -23.19
CA GLU A 380 -38.28 -24.64 -23.26
C GLU A 380 -37.08 -24.25 -22.39
N HIS A 381 -36.91 -24.91 -21.25
CA HIS A 381 -35.82 -24.68 -20.28
C HIS A 381 -35.06 -25.98 -20.01
N PRO A 382 -34.20 -26.42 -20.93
CA PRO A 382 -33.45 -27.66 -20.77
C PRO A 382 -32.50 -27.60 -19.58
N VAL A 383 -32.52 -28.63 -18.76
CA VAL A 383 -31.52 -28.83 -17.69
C VAL A 383 -30.37 -29.68 -18.23
N TYR A 384 -29.16 -29.28 -17.89
CA TYR A 384 -27.97 -30.00 -18.25
C TYR A 384 -27.32 -30.60 -16.99
N VAL A 385 -26.88 -31.83 -17.09
CA VAL A 385 -25.98 -32.47 -16.15
C VAL A 385 -24.55 -32.19 -16.60
N VAL A 386 -23.75 -31.58 -15.74
CA VAL A 386 -22.39 -31.13 -16.09
C VAL A 386 -21.38 -31.95 -15.32
N VAL A 387 -20.42 -32.51 -16.03
CA VAL A 387 -19.29 -33.23 -15.45
C VAL A 387 -18.06 -32.32 -15.47
N TRP A 388 -17.41 -32.15 -14.30
CA TRP A 388 -16.26 -31.30 -14.12
C TRP A 388 -15.02 -32.09 -13.74
N SER A 389 -13.85 -31.73 -14.30
CA SER A 389 -12.54 -32.21 -13.82
C SER A 389 -12.05 -31.35 -12.64
N VAL A 390 -11.58 -32.02 -11.60
CA VAL A 390 -11.18 -31.38 -10.34
C VAL A 390 -9.91 -32.04 -9.80
N TYR A 391 -9.09 -31.27 -9.08
CA TYR A 391 -8.15 -31.92 -8.17
C TYR A 391 -8.86 -32.33 -6.88
N LEU A 392 -8.39 -33.38 -6.25
CA LEU A 392 -8.89 -33.81 -4.95
C LEU A 392 -7.96 -33.30 -3.85
N HIS A 393 -8.53 -32.71 -2.80
CA HIS A 393 -7.73 -32.19 -1.70
C HIS A 393 -6.85 -33.29 -1.08
N PRO A 394 -5.52 -33.11 -1.00
CA PRO A 394 -4.59 -34.18 -0.61
C PRO A 394 -4.93 -34.83 0.76
N ALA A 395 -5.35 -34.04 1.73
CA ALA A 395 -5.57 -34.49 3.09
C ALA A 395 -6.87 -35.34 3.25
N ASN A 396 -7.92 -35.07 2.46
CA ASN A 396 -9.23 -35.69 2.70
C ASN A 396 -9.88 -36.35 1.47
N GLY A 397 -9.38 -36.09 0.26
CA GLY A 397 -9.93 -36.62 -0.99
C GLY A 397 -11.27 -36.03 -1.41
N LEU A 398 -11.62 -34.86 -0.87
CA LEU A 398 -12.82 -34.12 -1.25
C LEU A 398 -12.56 -33.24 -2.46
N ALA A 399 -13.56 -33.04 -3.27
CA ALA A 399 -13.66 -31.96 -4.26
C ALA A 399 -14.42 -30.78 -3.65
N ALA A 400 -14.01 -29.55 -3.95
CA ALA A 400 -14.67 -28.29 -3.56
C ALA A 400 -14.81 -27.37 -4.76
N ASP A 401 -15.57 -26.27 -4.63
CA ASP A 401 -15.89 -25.37 -5.71
C ASP A 401 -14.66 -24.75 -6.40
N MET A 402 -13.59 -24.53 -5.67
CA MET A 402 -12.33 -23.97 -6.18
C MET A 402 -11.32 -25.02 -6.66
N THR A 403 -11.72 -26.28 -6.82
CA THR A 403 -10.82 -27.38 -7.21
C THR A 403 -10.90 -27.73 -8.71
N VAL A 404 -11.73 -27.02 -9.46
CA VAL A 404 -11.89 -27.22 -10.91
C VAL A 404 -10.61 -26.79 -11.65
N GLN A 405 -10.11 -27.67 -12.49
CA GLN A 405 -8.95 -27.42 -13.35
C GLN A 405 -9.18 -28.05 -14.73
N GLU A 406 -8.53 -27.48 -15.75
CA GLU A 406 -8.62 -27.99 -17.13
C GLU A 406 -7.83 -29.29 -17.29
N LEU A 407 -8.25 -30.14 -18.21
CA LEU A 407 -7.42 -31.24 -18.68
C LEU A 407 -6.22 -30.69 -19.45
N ARG A 408 -5.02 -31.18 -19.16
CA ARG A 408 -3.83 -30.81 -19.93
C ARG A 408 -3.93 -31.29 -21.38
N PRO A 409 -3.24 -30.66 -22.33
CA PRO A 409 -3.15 -31.12 -23.71
C PRO A 409 -2.68 -32.59 -23.79
N GLY A 410 -3.29 -33.33 -24.72
CA GLY A 410 -3.02 -34.75 -24.91
C GLY A 410 -3.73 -35.69 -23.93
N THR A 411 -4.60 -35.16 -23.06
CA THR A 411 -5.43 -35.93 -22.12
C THR A 411 -6.88 -35.62 -22.33
N SER A 412 -7.73 -36.66 -22.45
CA SER A 412 -9.19 -36.57 -22.44
C SER A 412 -9.77 -37.47 -21.36
N ALA A 413 -10.94 -37.15 -20.84
CA ALA A 413 -11.63 -37.96 -19.84
C ALA A 413 -13.02 -38.35 -20.35
N THR A 414 -13.18 -39.62 -20.76
CA THR A 414 -14.48 -40.18 -21.11
C THR A 414 -15.15 -40.76 -19.87
N VAL A 415 -16.36 -40.36 -19.62
CA VAL A 415 -17.11 -40.59 -18.39
C VAL A 415 -18.50 -41.15 -18.72
N ASP A 416 -18.86 -42.26 -18.11
CA ASP A 416 -20.22 -42.78 -18.19
C ASP A 416 -21.10 -42.09 -17.15
N LEU A 417 -22.24 -41.60 -17.61
CA LEU A 417 -23.34 -41.10 -16.80
C LEU A 417 -24.45 -42.15 -16.71
N LYS A 418 -24.97 -42.38 -15.51
CA LYS A 418 -26.01 -43.38 -15.28
C LYS A 418 -27.16 -42.80 -14.49
N SER A 419 -28.35 -42.91 -15.02
CA SER A 419 -29.62 -42.69 -14.31
C SER A 419 -29.99 -43.92 -13.49
N SER A 420 -30.37 -43.76 -12.23
CA SER A 420 -30.86 -44.86 -11.39
C SER A 420 -32.25 -45.36 -11.78
N HIS A 421 -33.06 -44.46 -12.41
CA HIS A 421 -34.41 -44.77 -12.91
C HIS A 421 -34.58 -44.14 -14.31
N PRO A 422 -34.12 -44.84 -15.38
CA PRO A 422 -34.22 -44.30 -16.77
C PRO A 422 -35.64 -44.06 -17.24
N ALA A 423 -36.62 -44.72 -16.64
CA ALA A 423 -38.03 -44.46 -16.90
C ALA A 423 -38.50 -43.09 -16.39
N VAL A 424 -37.80 -42.45 -15.45
CA VAL A 424 -38.09 -41.09 -14.95
C VAL A 424 -37.32 -40.05 -15.73
N GLY A 425 -36.03 -40.29 -16.02
CA GLY A 425 -35.22 -39.38 -16.79
C GLY A 425 -33.88 -39.99 -17.21
N THR A 426 -33.37 -39.54 -18.36
CA THR A 426 -32.14 -40.04 -18.99
C THR A 426 -31.14 -38.91 -19.26
N VAL A 427 -29.91 -39.27 -19.50
CA VAL A 427 -28.80 -38.38 -19.92
C VAL A 427 -28.04 -39.05 -21.06
N GLU A 428 -27.44 -38.25 -21.95
CA GLU A 428 -26.54 -38.77 -22.96
C GLU A 428 -25.27 -39.30 -22.28
N SER A 429 -24.86 -40.51 -22.67
CA SER A 429 -23.67 -41.20 -22.09
C SER A 429 -23.06 -42.13 -23.15
N PRO A 430 -21.71 -42.28 -23.22
CA PRO A 430 -20.72 -41.53 -22.44
C PRO A 430 -20.57 -40.07 -22.92
N VAL A 431 -19.97 -39.23 -22.03
CA VAL A 431 -19.52 -37.86 -22.34
C VAL A 431 -18.02 -37.74 -22.21
N THR A 432 -17.38 -36.82 -22.95
CA THR A 432 -15.93 -36.67 -22.93
C THR A 432 -15.54 -35.22 -22.67
N ILE A 433 -14.77 -34.98 -21.57
CA ILE A 433 -14.09 -33.72 -21.32
C ILE A 433 -12.89 -33.67 -22.26
N GLN A 434 -12.79 -32.62 -23.07
CA GLN A 434 -11.76 -32.45 -24.07
C GLN A 434 -10.47 -31.84 -23.43
N PRO A 435 -9.29 -32.04 -24.03
CA PRO A 435 -8.07 -31.34 -23.64
C PRO A 435 -8.26 -29.83 -23.67
N GLY A 436 -7.71 -29.12 -22.67
CA GLY A 436 -7.87 -27.65 -22.54
C GLY A 436 -9.25 -27.20 -22.04
N THR A 437 -10.12 -28.13 -21.66
CA THR A 437 -11.41 -27.81 -21.03
C THR A 437 -11.50 -28.45 -19.65
N ASN A 438 -12.38 -27.94 -18.83
CA ASN A 438 -12.58 -28.42 -17.46
C ASN A 438 -13.95 -29.10 -17.26
N HIS A 439 -14.80 -29.14 -18.28
CA HIS A 439 -16.14 -29.74 -18.16
C HIS A 439 -16.71 -30.23 -19.48
N VAL A 440 -17.78 -30.98 -19.37
CA VAL A 440 -18.68 -31.37 -20.47
C VAL A 440 -20.12 -31.42 -19.96
N ALA A 441 -21.06 -31.01 -20.74
CA ALA A 441 -22.49 -31.03 -20.43
C ALA A 441 -23.23 -32.12 -21.19
N SER A 442 -24.16 -32.82 -20.51
CA SER A 442 -25.13 -33.77 -21.07
C SER A 442 -26.53 -33.26 -20.76
N ARG A 443 -27.38 -33.23 -21.77
CA ARG A 443 -28.79 -32.83 -21.60
C ARG A 443 -29.55 -33.88 -20.80
N PHE A 444 -30.26 -33.44 -19.75
CA PHE A 444 -31.19 -34.27 -19.02
C PHE A 444 -32.53 -34.32 -19.78
N THR A 445 -33.06 -35.50 -20.05
CA THR A 445 -34.36 -35.71 -20.72
C THR A 445 -35.34 -36.28 -19.71
N SER A 446 -36.37 -35.51 -19.36
CA SER A 446 -37.48 -35.95 -18.51
C SER A 446 -38.36 -36.95 -19.29
N VAL A 447 -38.69 -38.09 -18.68
CA VAL A 447 -39.47 -39.18 -19.30
C VAL A 447 -40.83 -39.35 -18.61
N SER A 448 -40.85 -39.44 -17.25
CA SER A 448 -42.07 -39.51 -16.46
C SER A 448 -41.88 -38.85 -15.10
N LEU A 449 -42.96 -38.59 -14.40
CA LEU A 449 -42.93 -38.05 -13.03
C LEU A 449 -42.17 -38.98 -12.09
N GLY A 450 -41.45 -38.40 -11.16
CA GLY A 450 -40.71 -39.17 -10.14
C GLY A 450 -39.32 -38.66 -9.84
N GLU A 451 -38.53 -39.45 -9.18
CA GLU A 451 -37.17 -39.15 -8.79
C GLU A 451 -36.17 -40.10 -9.45
N THR A 452 -35.04 -39.55 -9.88
CA THR A 452 -33.87 -40.34 -10.28
C THR A 452 -32.59 -39.73 -9.76
N VAL A 453 -31.52 -40.51 -9.72
CA VAL A 453 -30.19 -40.01 -9.36
C VAL A 453 -29.23 -40.24 -10.52
N ILE A 454 -28.64 -39.17 -11.01
CA ILE A 454 -27.58 -39.25 -12.00
C ILE A 454 -26.25 -39.43 -11.30
N SER A 455 -25.52 -40.46 -11.64
CA SER A 455 -24.19 -40.74 -11.12
C SER A 455 -23.15 -40.73 -12.21
N VAL A 456 -21.91 -40.40 -11.85
CA VAL A 456 -20.76 -40.34 -12.74
C VAL A 456 -19.82 -41.50 -12.44
N SER A 457 -19.29 -42.14 -13.48
CA SER A 457 -18.21 -43.15 -13.34
C SER A 457 -16.84 -42.45 -13.20
N THR A 458 -15.90 -43.13 -12.59
CA THR A 458 -14.51 -42.64 -12.52
C THR A 458 -13.77 -43.05 -13.79
N PRO A 459 -13.27 -42.12 -14.62
CA PRO A 459 -12.53 -42.47 -15.84
C PRO A 459 -11.14 -43.03 -15.51
N PRO A 460 -10.53 -43.79 -16.42
CA PRO A 460 -9.17 -44.30 -16.22
C PRO A 460 -8.17 -43.17 -15.91
N GLY A 461 -7.28 -43.41 -14.92
CA GLY A 461 -6.28 -42.42 -14.48
C GLY A 461 -6.76 -41.43 -13.43
N PHE A 462 -8.07 -41.37 -13.16
CA PHE A 462 -8.68 -40.53 -12.13
C PHE A 462 -9.00 -41.31 -10.86
N ALA A 463 -9.16 -40.61 -9.76
CA ALA A 463 -9.61 -41.15 -8.49
C ALA A 463 -11.08 -40.79 -8.26
N THR A 464 -11.80 -41.64 -7.51
CA THR A 464 -13.19 -41.35 -7.13
C THR A 464 -13.22 -40.30 -6.01
N PRO A 465 -13.84 -39.13 -6.23
CA PRO A 465 -14.04 -38.16 -5.16
C PRO A 465 -14.94 -38.72 -4.06
N LYS A 466 -14.68 -38.33 -2.80
CA LYS A 466 -15.54 -38.73 -1.66
C LYS A 466 -16.89 -38.00 -1.65
N ASN A 467 -17.07 -36.98 -2.47
CA ASN A 467 -18.30 -36.19 -2.59
C ASN A 467 -18.61 -35.89 -4.06
N ALA A 468 -19.79 -35.34 -4.32
CA ALA A 468 -20.21 -34.78 -5.62
C ALA A 468 -20.18 -35.77 -6.81
N THR A 469 -20.24 -37.07 -6.57
CA THR A 469 -20.31 -38.08 -7.64
C THR A 469 -21.73 -38.39 -8.09
N LYS A 470 -22.74 -37.75 -7.50
CA LYS A 470 -24.17 -37.96 -7.76
C LYS A 470 -24.94 -36.64 -7.70
N VAL A 471 -25.98 -36.52 -8.52
CA VAL A 471 -26.95 -35.42 -8.48
C VAL A 471 -28.37 -35.97 -8.56
N PRO A 472 -29.25 -35.74 -7.57
CA PRO A 472 -30.64 -36.11 -7.61
C PRO A 472 -31.43 -35.20 -8.57
N ALA A 473 -32.36 -35.78 -9.31
CA ALA A 473 -33.27 -35.10 -10.21
C ALA A 473 -34.72 -35.46 -9.86
N VAL A 474 -35.60 -34.47 -9.81
CA VAL A 474 -37.03 -34.64 -9.56
C VAL A 474 -37.79 -34.11 -10.77
N VAL A 475 -38.57 -34.99 -11.44
CA VAL A 475 -39.45 -34.63 -12.53
C VAL A 475 -40.87 -34.45 -11.98
N MET A 476 -41.38 -33.24 -12.10
CA MET A 476 -42.70 -32.81 -11.64
C MET A 476 -43.62 -32.50 -12.81
N ASP A 477 -44.92 -32.27 -12.55
CA ASP A 477 -45.88 -31.75 -13.53
C ASP A 477 -45.56 -30.33 -13.97
#